data_38ebc6dc5a7948ce747a3a6828795bf9
#
_entry.id   38ebc6dc5a7948ce747a3a6828795bf9
#
_cell.length_a   1.000
_cell.length_b   1.000
_cell.length_c   1.000
_cell.angle_alpha   90.00
_cell.angle_beta   90.00
_cell.angle_gamma   90.00
#
_symmetry.space_group_name_H-M   'P 1'
#
loop_
_entity.id
_entity.type
_entity.pdbx_description
1 polymer ?
#
loop_
_entity_poly.entity_id
_entity_poly.type
_entity_poly.pdbx_seq_one_letter_code
_entity_poly.pdbx_strand_id
1 'polypeptide(L)'
;TAALSATVGLGNIAGVAIAISKGGPGAAFWMVVLGLVGMTTKFAECTLGVRYRDINANGKVSGGPMKYLKKGLAERGLGKLGAVLAVVFAVLCVGASLGGGNMFQINQACSQFVEISGGSESILAEYRWVFGAVIAVLVGVVIIGGITRIANVTSRLVPLMCFTYILGAIAVLATHMDKIPGAISLIVSTAFTPDAYVGGLIGAMLVGIQRGSFSNEAGIGTAPMALGASKSKEPIREGLVSMISPAIDT
;
A
#
# COMPACT_ATOMS: atom_id res chain seq x y z
N THR A 1 8.72 11.16 3.37
CA THR A 1 9.43 10.08 2.64
C THR A 1 9.20 8.71 3.26
N ALA A 2 9.38 8.51 4.58
CA ALA A 2 9.19 7.19 5.21
C ALA A 2 7.74 6.67 5.07
N ALA A 3 6.72 7.53 5.20
CA ALA A 3 5.33 7.16 5.00
C ALA A 3 5.03 6.78 3.55
N LEU A 4 5.50 7.57 2.58
CA LEU A 4 5.35 7.28 1.16
C LEU A 4 6.11 6.01 0.75
N SER A 5 7.29 5.75 1.34
CA SER A 5 8.05 4.53 1.03
C SER A 5 7.39 3.25 1.55
N ALA A 6 6.45 3.36 2.47
CA ALA A 6 5.68 2.22 2.96
C ALA A 6 4.44 1.93 2.09
N THR A 7 3.92 2.92 1.36
CA THR A 7 2.64 2.82 0.64
C THR A 7 2.79 2.76 -0.87
N VAL A 8 3.75 3.49 -1.46
CA VAL A 8 3.96 3.47 -2.91
C VAL A 8 4.59 2.17 -3.36
N GLY A 9 3.86 1.40 -4.14
CA GLY A 9 4.29 0.09 -4.61
C GLY A 9 3.47 -0.42 -5.79
N LEU A 10 3.52 -1.72 -6.05
CA LEU A 10 2.74 -2.36 -7.13
C LEU A 10 1.22 -2.29 -6.91
N GLY A 11 0.75 -2.00 -5.70
CA GLY A 11 -0.66 -1.72 -5.44
C GLY A 11 -1.20 -0.57 -6.29
N ASN A 12 -0.39 0.46 -6.46
CA ASN A 12 -0.71 1.67 -7.21
C ASN A 12 -0.60 1.52 -8.74
N ILE A 13 0.17 0.54 -9.20
CA ILE A 13 0.41 0.29 -10.63
C ILE A 13 -0.41 -0.92 -11.08
N ALA A 14 -0.01 -2.12 -10.67
CA ALA A 14 -0.68 -3.36 -11.05
C ALA A 14 -2.08 -3.46 -10.42
N GLY A 15 -2.27 -2.93 -9.20
CA GLY A 15 -3.56 -2.90 -8.51
C GLY A 15 -4.62 -2.12 -9.29
N VAL A 16 -4.26 -0.96 -9.84
CA VAL A 16 -5.15 -0.14 -10.67
C VAL A 16 -5.46 -0.84 -11.99
N ALA A 17 -4.46 -1.38 -12.67
CA ALA A 17 -4.64 -2.14 -13.90
C ALA A 17 -5.59 -3.34 -13.70
N ILE A 18 -5.42 -4.08 -12.60
CA ILE A 18 -6.31 -5.19 -12.23
C ILE A 18 -7.72 -4.69 -11.87
N ALA A 19 -7.84 -3.54 -11.20
CA ALA A 19 -9.14 -2.94 -10.90
C ALA A 19 -9.91 -2.63 -12.17
N ILE A 20 -9.26 -1.98 -13.13
CA ILE A 20 -9.87 -1.64 -14.42
C ILE A 20 -10.21 -2.90 -15.23
N SER A 21 -9.33 -3.90 -15.24
CA SER A 21 -9.56 -5.14 -16.00
C SER A 21 -10.71 -5.99 -15.45
N LYS A 22 -10.93 -5.99 -14.14
CA LYS A 22 -11.97 -6.80 -13.47
C LYS A 22 -13.25 -6.04 -13.19
N GLY A 23 -13.14 -4.79 -12.76
CA GLY A 23 -14.28 -3.95 -12.36
C GLY A 23 -14.67 -2.90 -13.40
N GLY A 24 -13.95 -2.85 -14.54
CA GLY A 24 -14.13 -1.81 -15.54
C GLY A 24 -13.53 -0.46 -15.15
N PRO A 25 -13.57 0.54 -16.04
CA PRO A 25 -13.00 1.87 -15.78
C PRO A 25 -13.58 2.54 -14.53
N GLY A 26 -14.85 2.31 -14.21
CA GLY A 26 -15.51 2.85 -13.01
C GLY A 26 -14.89 2.41 -11.68
N ALA A 27 -14.18 1.29 -11.65
CA ALA A 27 -13.46 0.86 -10.46
C ALA A 27 -12.37 1.86 -10.05
N ALA A 28 -11.74 2.55 -11.01
CA ALA A 28 -10.76 3.59 -10.75
C ALA A 28 -11.39 4.78 -9.99
N PHE A 29 -12.62 5.18 -10.33
CA PHE A 29 -13.36 6.19 -9.58
C PHE A 29 -13.52 5.82 -8.10
N TRP A 30 -13.94 4.59 -7.83
CA TRP A 30 -14.14 4.11 -6.47
C TRP A 30 -12.83 3.95 -5.69
N MET A 31 -11.72 3.67 -6.37
CA MET A 31 -10.39 3.71 -5.75
C MET A 31 -10.06 5.12 -5.24
N VAL A 32 -10.27 6.15 -6.07
CA VAL A 32 -10.03 7.56 -5.68
C VAL A 32 -10.92 7.96 -4.51
N VAL A 33 -12.22 7.63 -4.55
CA VAL A 33 -13.14 7.88 -3.43
C VAL A 33 -12.64 7.23 -2.15
N LEU A 34 -12.20 5.97 -2.22
CA LEU A 34 -11.65 5.30 -1.07
C LEU A 34 -10.34 5.92 -0.57
N GLY A 35 -9.50 6.43 -1.48
CA GLY A 35 -8.30 7.17 -1.13
C GLY A 35 -8.62 8.39 -0.25
N LEU A 36 -9.63 9.16 -0.65
CA LEU A 36 -10.09 10.34 0.11
C LEU A 36 -10.66 9.95 1.47
N VAL A 37 -11.51 8.93 1.53
CA VAL A 37 -12.05 8.41 2.82
C VAL A 37 -10.92 7.82 3.67
N GLY A 38 -9.96 7.14 3.04
CA GLY A 38 -8.79 6.56 3.69
C GLY A 38 -7.90 7.58 4.41
N MET A 39 -7.93 8.86 3.99
CA MET A 39 -7.18 9.93 4.65
C MET A 39 -7.52 10.04 6.13
N THR A 40 -8.81 9.96 6.49
CA THR A 40 -9.27 10.05 7.88
C THR A 40 -8.80 8.86 8.70
N THR A 41 -8.87 7.66 8.14
CA THR A 41 -8.38 6.44 8.77
C THR A 41 -6.87 6.52 8.99
N LYS A 42 -6.13 6.97 7.97
CA LYS A 42 -4.67 7.16 8.03
C LYS A 42 -4.26 8.15 9.11
N PHE A 43 -4.98 9.28 9.21
CA PHE A 43 -4.78 10.26 10.28
C PHE A 43 -4.93 9.62 11.66
N ALA A 44 -6.03 8.90 11.88
CA ALA A 44 -6.33 8.29 13.17
C ALA A 44 -5.27 7.23 13.55
N GLU A 45 -4.98 6.27 12.65
CA GLU A 45 -4.05 5.19 12.94
C GLU A 45 -2.62 5.69 13.18
N CYS A 46 -2.15 6.67 12.41
CA CYS A 46 -0.80 7.22 12.56
C CYS A 46 -0.67 8.07 13.82
N THR A 47 -1.68 8.88 14.16
CA THR A 47 -1.74 9.63 15.42
C THR A 47 -1.68 8.68 16.62
N LEU A 48 -2.50 7.63 16.62
CA LEU A 48 -2.51 6.62 17.68
C LEU A 48 -1.19 5.83 17.74
N GLY A 49 -0.61 5.52 16.58
CA GLY A 49 0.67 4.81 16.49
C GLY A 49 1.82 5.54 17.17
N VAL A 50 1.86 6.87 17.03
CA VAL A 50 2.87 7.72 17.71
C VAL A 50 2.52 7.96 19.17
N ARG A 51 1.24 8.20 19.50
CA ARG A 51 0.77 8.44 20.87
C ARG A 51 1.05 7.28 21.81
N TYR A 52 0.79 6.04 21.39
CA TYR A 52 0.88 4.85 22.23
C TYR A 52 2.17 4.04 22.05
N ARG A 53 3.15 4.56 21.31
CA ARG A 53 4.43 3.88 21.13
C ARG A 53 5.19 3.69 22.42
N ASP A 54 6.01 2.65 22.48
CA ASP A 54 6.98 2.44 23.55
C ASP A 54 8.35 2.93 23.10
N ILE A 55 9.05 3.61 24.01
CA ILE A 55 10.45 3.98 23.83
C ILE A 55 11.22 3.30 24.96
N ASN A 56 12.03 2.30 24.62
CA ASN A 56 12.82 1.57 25.58
C ASN A 56 14.04 2.39 26.04
N ALA A 57 14.66 2.02 27.17
CA ALA A 57 15.84 2.68 27.70
C ALA A 57 17.00 2.79 26.70
N ASN A 58 17.09 1.85 25.75
CA ASN A 58 18.11 1.83 24.68
C ASN A 58 17.72 2.69 23.47
N GLY A 59 16.69 3.55 23.58
CA GLY A 59 16.20 4.39 22.47
C GLY A 59 15.46 3.63 21.37
N LYS A 60 15.26 2.32 21.51
CA LYS A 60 14.50 1.53 20.52
C LYS A 60 13.01 1.83 20.67
N VAL A 61 12.40 2.25 19.56
CA VAL A 61 10.98 2.61 19.51
C VAL A 61 10.17 1.43 18.94
N SER A 62 9.01 1.17 19.56
CA SER A 62 8.05 0.15 19.13
C SER A 62 6.65 0.75 19.17
N GLY A 63 6.02 0.90 17.99
CA GLY A 63 4.67 1.46 17.80
C GLY A 63 3.77 0.52 17.02
N GLY A 64 2.60 1.02 16.65
CA GLY A 64 1.66 0.33 15.79
C GLY A 64 0.41 -0.21 16.49
N PRO A 65 -0.46 -0.92 15.74
CA PRO A 65 -1.77 -1.36 16.23
C PRO A 65 -1.71 -2.20 17.49
N MET A 66 -0.72 -3.09 17.63
CA MET A 66 -0.56 -3.91 18.83
C MET A 66 -0.42 -3.06 20.10
N LYS A 67 0.19 -1.89 19.97
CA LYS A 67 0.42 -0.99 21.13
C LYS A 67 -0.80 -0.15 21.43
N TYR A 68 -1.39 0.52 20.43
CA TYR A 68 -2.55 1.37 20.67
C TYR A 68 -3.82 0.59 20.99
N LEU A 69 -4.01 -0.61 20.44
CA LEU A 69 -5.12 -1.48 20.84
C LEU A 69 -4.99 -1.89 22.30
N LYS A 70 -3.81 -2.35 22.73
CA LYS A 70 -3.60 -2.78 24.11
C LYS A 70 -3.74 -1.63 25.09
N LYS A 71 -3.05 -0.50 24.85
CA LYS A 71 -3.02 0.64 25.80
C LYS A 71 -4.28 1.49 25.70
N GLY A 72 -4.74 1.85 24.52
CA GLY A 72 -5.89 2.72 24.33
C GLY A 72 -7.20 2.10 24.82
N LEU A 73 -7.38 0.78 24.65
CA LEU A 73 -8.54 0.08 25.19
C LEU A 73 -8.43 -0.13 26.71
N ALA A 74 -7.20 -0.27 27.24
CA ALA A 74 -6.99 -0.36 28.69
C ALA A 74 -7.37 0.95 29.39
N GLU A 75 -7.08 2.12 28.80
CA GLU A 75 -7.51 3.44 29.31
C GLU A 75 -9.04 3.57 29.39
N ARG A 76 -9.78 2.79 28.58
CA ARG A 76 -11.24 2.74 28.59
C ARG A 76 -11.83 1.58 29.39
N GLY A 77 -11.04 0.92 30.23
CA GLY A 77 -11.49 -0.24 31.02
C GLY A 77 -11.59 -1.55 30.25
N LEU A 78 -11.23 -1.59 28.94
CA LEU A 78 -11.35 -2.75 28.07
C LEU A 78 -9.97 -3.44 27.82
N GLY A 79 -9.12 -3.50 28.84
CA GLY A 79 -7.74 -3.99 28.71
C GLY A 79 -7.63 -5.43 28.22
N LYS A 80 -8.53 -6.34 28.66
CA LYS A 80 -8.55 -7.74 28.18
C LYS A 80 -8.86 -7.82 26.70
N LEU A 81 -9.89 -7.09 26.23
CA LEU A 81 -10.25 -7.00 24.81
C LEU A 81 -9.08 -6.43 24.00
N GLY A 82 -8.44 -5.36 24.49
CA GLY A 82 -7.30 -4.77 23.84
C GLY A 82 -6.12 -5.73 23.67
N ALA A 83 -5.85 -6.56 24.67
CA ALA A 83 -4.80 -7.58 24.58
C ALA A 83 -5.12 -8.65 23.54
N VAL A 84 -6.35 -9.16 23.49
CA VAL A 84 -6.78 -10.14 22.50
C VAL A 84 -6.70 -9.58 21.08
N LEU A 85 -7.26 -8.38 20.86
CA LEU A 85 -7.22 -7.72 19.54
C LEU A 85 -5.80 -7.42 19.08
N ALA A 86 -4.89 -7.07 19.98
CA ALA A 86 -3.47 -6.87 19.64
C ALA A 86 -2.80 -8.15 19.14
N VAL A 87 -3.11 -9.30 19.73
CA VAL A 87 -2.58 -10.60 19.29
C VAL A 87 -3.20 -11.01 17.95
N VAL A 88 -4.52 -10.89 17.82
CA VAL A 88 -5.23 -11.19 16.55
C VAL A 88 -4.66 -10.34 15.42
N PHE A 89 -4.50 -9.03 15.64
CA PHE A 89 -3.88 -8.15 14.67
C PHE A 89 -2.47 -8.63 14.29
N ALA A 90 -1.64 -8.99 15.26
CA ALA A 90 -0.26 -9.42 14.99
C ALA A 90 -0.22 -10.67 14.10
N VAL A 91 -1.08 -11.66 14.36
CA VAL A 91 -1.18 -12.90 13.56
C VAL A 91 -1.66 -12.58 12.14
N LEU A 92 -2.73 -11.78 12.00
CA LEU A 92 -3.25 -11.37 10.69
C LEU A 92 -2.25 -10.54 9.90
N CYS A 93 -1.49 -9.67 10.57
CA CYS A 93 -0.46 -8.84 9.94
C CYS A 93 0.69 -9.69 9.36
N VAL A 94 1.11 -10.74 10.06
CA VAL A 94 2.11 -11.70 9.55
C VAL A 94 1.57 -12.40 8.30
N GLY A 95 0.33 -12.90 8.33
CA GLY A 95 -0.30 -13.52 7.16
C GLY A 95 -0.44 -12.58 5.96
N ALA A 96 -0.88 -11.34 6.22
CA ALA A 96 -1.02 -10.31 5.19
C ALA A 96 0.34 -9.93 4.57
N SER A 97 1.39 -9.86 5.38
CA SER A 97 2.75 -9.56 4.89
C SER A 97 3.28 -10.64 3.96
N LEU A 98 3.00 -11.91 4.24
CA LEU A 98 3.39 -13.01 3.37
C LEU A 98 2.64 -12.97 2.02
N GLY A 99 1.32 -12.80 2.05
CA GLY A 99 0.50 -12.79 0.84
C GLY A 99 0.61 -11.49 0.04
N GLY A 100 0.13 -10.39 0.60
CA GLY A 100 0.06 -9.08 -0.06
C GLY A 100 1.40 -8.36 -0.16
N GLY A 101 2.19 -8.42 0.91
CA GLY A 101 3.47 -7.72 0.99
C GLY A 101 4.57 -8.34 0.14
N ASN A 102 4.66 -9.66 0.08
CA ASN A 102 5.73 -10.36 -0.62
C ASN A 102 5.26 -11.08 -1.89
N MET A 103 4.37 -12.05 -1.75
CA MET A 103 4.01 -12.95 -2.86
C MET A 103 3.38 -12.21 -4.03
N PHE A 104 2.49 -11.26 -3.77
CA PHE A 104 1.87 -10.45 -4.81
C PHE A 104 2.91 -9.59 -5.54
N GLN A 105 3.78 -8.90 -4.80
CA GLN A 105 4.78 -7.99 -5.35
C GLN A 105 5.75 -8.73 -6.28
N ILE A 106 6.30 -9.84 -5.82
CA ILE A 106 7.27 -10.61 -6.61
C ILE A 106 6.63 -11.29 -7.82
N ASN A 107 5.38 -11.76 -7.68
CA ASN A 107 4.65 -12.38 -8.79
C ASN A 107 4.41 -11.36 -9.93
N GLN A 108 3.91 -10.15 -9.60
CA GLN A 108 3.67 -9.12 -10.61
C GLN A 108 4.97 -8.65 -11.26
N ALA A 109 6.05 -8.46 -10.48
CA ALA A 109 7.35 -8.11 -11.03
C ALA A 109 7.90 -9.19 -11.96
N CYS A 110 7.84 -10.45 -11.56
CA CYS A 110 8.25 -11.57 -12.38
C CYS A 110 7.44 -11.69 -13.67
N SER A 111 6.11 -11.52 -13.58
CA SER A 111 5.23 -11.58 -14.75
C SER A 111 5.53 -10.48 -15.77
N GLN A 112 5.78 -9.25 -15.31
CA GLN A 112 6.19 -8.15 -16.18
C GLN A 112 7.56 -8.40 -16.82
N PHE A 113 8.49 -8.96 -16.05
CA PHE A 113 9.82 -9.26 -16.56
C PHE A 113 9.80 -10.36 -17.63
N VAL A 114 8.99 -11.38 -17.42
CA VAL A 114 8.75 -12.44 -18.42
C VAL A 114 8.12 -11.86 -19.69
N GLU A 115 7.09 -11.00 -19.55
CA GLU A 115 6.41 -10.38 -20.69
C GLU A 115 7.37 -9.58 -21.57
N ILE A 116 8.19 -8.72 -20.96
CA ILE A 116 9.18 -7.90 -21.69
C ILE A 116 10.28 -8.76 -22.33
N SER A 117 10.59 -9.93 -21.74
CA SER A 117 11.66 -10.82 -22.22
C SER A 117 11.24 -11.78 -23.34
N GLY A 118 10.02 -11.68 -23.86
CA GLY A 118 9.50 -12.55 -24.93
C GLY A 118 8.27 -13.38 -24.55
N GLY A 119 7.62 -13.04 -23.41
CA GLY A 119 6.37 -13.70 -22.99
C GLY A 119 6.57 -15.18 -22.64
N SER A 120 5.64 -16.02 -23.09
CA SER A 120 5.63 -17.45 -22.82
C SER A 120 6.81 -18.24 -23.45
N GLU A 121 7.47 -17.68 -24.46
CA GLU A 121 8.65 -18.29 -25.11
C GLU A 121 9.96 -17.91 -24.44
N SER A 122 9.93 -17.02 -23.45
CA SER A 122 11.11 -16.63 -22.70
C SER A 122 11.62 -17.76 -21.82
N ILE A 123 12.94 -17.97 -21.78
CA ILE A 123 13.61 -18.85 -20.82
C ILE A 123 13.19 -18.53 -19.38
N LEU A 124 12.93 -17.27 -19.07
CA LEU A 124 12.46 -16.82 -17.75
C LEU A 124 11.05 -17.30 -17.42
N ALA A 125 10.21 -17.63 -18.41
CA ALA A 125 8.90 -18.21 -18.17
C ALA A 125 9.00 -19.61 -17.55
N GLU A 126 10.01 -20.38 -17.91
CA GLU A 126 10.30 -21.70 -17.35
C GLU A 126 11.01 -21.62 -15.99
N TYR A 127 11.93 -20.66 -15.84
CA TYR A 127 12.77 -20.52 -14.64
C TYR A 127 12.33 -19.37 -13.72
N ARG A 128 11.03 -19.14 -13.56
CA ARG A 128 10.48 -18.07 -12.67
C ARG A 128 11.00 -18.15 -11.23
N TRP A 129 11.27 -19.35 -10.75
CA TRP A 129 11.83 -19.57 -9.42
C TRP A 129 13.22 -18.96 -9.25
N VAL A 130 14.04 -18.91 -10.32
CA VAL A 130 15.38 -18.28 -10.28
C VAL A 130 15.25 -16.78 -10.03
N PHE A 131 14.29 -16.11 -10.74
CA PHE A 131 14.00 -14.71 -10.49
C PHE A 131 13.60 -14.48 -9.02
N GLY A 132 12.71 -15.33 -8.48
CA GLY A 132 12.32 -15.30 -7.09
C GLY A 132 13.49 -15.47 -6.12
N ALA A 133 14.38 -16.42 -6.40
CA ALA A 133 15.57 -16.69 -5.57
C ALA A 133 16.54 -15.49 -5.55
N VAL A 134 16.80 -14.89 -6.71
CA VAL A 134 17.68 -13.70 -6.81
C VAL A 134 17.11 -12.55 -5.98
N ILE A 135 15.82 -12.26 -6.15
CA ILE A 135 15.18 -11.18 -5.38
C ILE A 135 15.13 -11.52 -3.89
N ALA A 136 14.90 -12.78 -3.51
CA ALA A 136 14.92 -13.19 -2.09
C ALA A 136 16.30 -12.93 -1.45
N VAL A 137 17.39 -13.19 -2.16
CA VAL A 137 18.75 -12.88 -1.68
C VAL A 137 18.94 -11.36 -1.52
N LEU A 138 18.56 -10.58 -2.53
CA LEU A 138 18.69 -9.11 -2.48
C LEU A 138 17.88 -8.50 -1.32
N VAL A 139 16.63 -8.94 -1.14
CA VAL A 139 15.77 -8.50 -0.04
C VAL A 139 16.33 -8.98 1.29
N GLY A 140 16.80 -10.23 1.38
CA GLY A 140 17.42 -10.79 2.56
C GLY A 140 18.61 -9.97 3.05
N VAL A 141 19.50 -9.55 2.16
CA VAL A 141 20.65 -8.67 2.48
C VAL A 141 20.20 -7.35 3.10
N VAL A 142 19.06 -6.80 2.66
CA VAL A 142 18.52 -5.55 3.21
C VAL A 142 17.88 -5.79 4.58
N ILE A 143 17.05 -6.83 4.71
CA ILE A 143 16.28 -7.12 5.94
C ILE A 143 17.19 -7.50 7.11
N ILE A 144 18.26 -8.27 6.88
CA ILE A 144 19.23 -8.67 7.92
C ILE A 144 19.86 -7.46 8.61
N GLY A 145 19.96 -6.31 7.92
CA GLY A 145 20.45 -5.04 8.49
C GLY A 145 19.44 -4.31 9.40
N GLY A 146 18.25 -4.87 9.60
CA GLY A 146 17.19 -4.30 10.45
C GLY A 146 16.52 -3.05 9.89
N ILE A 147 15.62 -2.46 10.71
CA ILE A 147 14.76 -1.34 10.29
C ILE A 147 15.54 -0.11 9.77
N THR A 148 16.70 0.16 10.33
CA THR A 148 17.54 1.30 9.92
C THR A 148 18.07 1.10 8.50
N ARG A 149 18.51 -0.11 8.17
CA ARG A 149 19.02 -0.42 6.83
C ARG A 149 17.89 -0.44 5.80
N ILE A 150 16.74 -1.00 6.16
CA ILE A 150 15.53 -0.96 5.35
C ILE A 150 15.18 0.51 5.03
N ALA A 151 15.09 1.37 6.05
CA ALA A 151 14.77 2.79 5.88
C ALA A 151 15.78 3.52 4.99
N ASN A 152 17.08 3.25 5.11
CA ASN A 152 18.12 3.86 4.28
C ASN A 152 18.04 3.44 2.82
N VAL A 153 17.75 2.17 2.55
CA VAL A 153 17.61 1.65 1.17
C VAL A 153 16.32 2.20 0.55
N THR A 154 15.19 2.10 1.23
CA THR A 154 13.90 2.55 0.71
C THR A 154 13.86 4.07 0.51
N SER A 155 14.49 4.86 1.37
CA SER A 155 14.55 6.32 1.22
C SER A 155 15.24 6.80 -0.06
N ARG A 156 16.05 5.95 -0.70
CA ARG A 156 16.70 6.23 -1.98
C ARG A 156 15.97 5.60 -3.17
N LEU A 157 15.54 4.33 -2.99
CA LEU A 157 14.88 3.57 -4.04
C LEU A 157 13.50 4.12 -4.39
N VAL A 158 12.68 4.46 -3.37
CA VAL A 158 11.30 4.88 -3.60
C VAL A 158 11.19 6.20 -4.36
N PRO A 159 11.95 7.27 -4.04
CA PRO A 159 11.93 8.49 -4.85
C PRO A 159 12.31 8.26 -6.31
N LEU A 160 13.33 7.41 -6.56
CA LEU A 160 13.75 7.07 -7.91
C LEU A 160 12.63 6.31 -8.66
N MET A 161 12.01 5.34 -8.01
CA MET A 161 10.89 4.58 -8.55
C MET A 161 9.71 5.49 -8.89
N CYS A 162 9.29 6.37 -7.96
CA CYS A 162 8.21 7.32 -8.16
C CYS A 162 8.51 8.28 -9.32
N PHE A 163 9.73 8.82 -9.37
CA PHE A 163 10.15 9.71 -10.44
C PHE A 163 10.08 9.03 -11.81
N THR A 164 10.63 7.84 -11.93
CA THR A 164 10.61 7.07 -13.18
C THR A 164 9.18 6.74 -13.62
N TYR A 165 8.33 6.34 -12.66
CA TYR A 165 6.93 6.04 -12.94
C TYR A 165 6.16 7.28 -13.40
N ILE A 166 6.31 8.41 -12.72
CA ILE A 166 5.65 9.67 -13.08
C ILE A 166 6.09 10.15 -14.46
N LEU A 167 7.38 10.07 -14.77
CA LEU A 167 7.87 10.41 -16.11
C LEU A 167 7.25 9.52 -17.19
N GLY A 168 7.18 8.22 -16.95
CA GLY A 168 6.52 7.29 -17.86
C GLY A 168 5.03 7.61 -18.04
N ALA A 169 4.33 7.88 -16.94
CA ALA A 169 2.91 8.27 -16.98
C ALA A 169 2.70 9.57 -17.76
N ILE A 170 3.52 10.60 -17.52
CA ILE A 170 3.45 11.87 -18.25
C ILE A 170 3.72 11.64 -19.76
N ALA A 171 4.71 10.82 -20.12
CA ALA A 171 4.98 10.51 -21.50
C ALA A 171 3.78 9.85 -22.21
N VAL A 172 3.14 8.87 -21.54
CA VAL A 172 1.94 8.21 -22.08
C VAL A 172 0.77 9.19 -22.21
N LEU A 173 0.54 10.03 -21.21
CA LEU A 173 -0.51 11.04 -21.26
C LEU A 173 -0.27 12.09 -22.36
N ALA A 174 0.99 12.53 -22.53
CA ALA A 174 1.36 13.49 -23.56
C ALA A 174 1.14 12.97 -24.98
N THR A 175 1.37 11.67 -25.20
CA THR A 175 1.13 11.03 -26.50
C THR A 175 -0.35 10.75 -26.79
N HIS A 176 -1.23 10.82 -25.78
CA HIS A 176 -2.66 10.50 -25.89
C HIS A 176 -3.55 11.60 -25.31
N MET A 177 -3.13 12.86 -25.38
CA MET A 177 -3.86 14.00 -24.81
C MET A 177 -5.29 14.12 -25.32
N ASP A 178 -5.52 13.78 -26.59
CA ASP A 178 -6.83 13.75 -27.25
C ASP A 178 -7.82 12.79 -26.59
N LYS A 179 -7.33 11.72 -25.99
CA LYS A 179 -8.15 10.66 -25.36
C LYS A 179 -8.47 10.92 -23.88
N ILE A 180 -7.77 11.84 -23.24
CA ILE A 180 -7.93 12.11 -21.80
C ILE A 180 -9.37 12.50 -21.42
N PRO A 181 -10.04 13.45 -22.11
CA PRO A 181 -11.40 13.84 -21.75
C PRO A 181 -12.39 12.66 -21.87
N GLY A 182 -12.22 11.83 -22.93
CA GLY A 182 -13.02 10.63 -23.13
C GLY A 182 -12.79 9.57 -22.02
N ALA A 183 -11.55 9.37 -21.63
CA ALA A 183 -11.22 8.45 -20.55
C ALA A 183 -11.80 8.88 -19.20
N ILE A 184 -11.73 10.17 -18.85
CA ILE A 184 -12.33 10.70 -17.64
C ILE A 184 -13.86 10.53 -17.66
N SER A 185 -14.50 10.88 -18.78
CA SER A 185 -15.94 10.69 -18.97
C SER A 185 -16.34 9.22 -18.81
N LEU A 186 -15.55 8.30 -19.38
CA LEU A 186 -15.79 6.86 -19.28
C LEU A 186 -15.65 6.38 -17.82
N ILE A 187 -14.61 6.80 -17.09
CA ILE A 187 -14.41 6.46 -15.69
C ILE A 187 -15.60 6.90 -14.84
N VAL A 188 -16.05 8.14 -14.99
CA VAL A 188 -17.16 8.68 -14.21
C VAL A 188 -18.49 8.04 -14.59
N SER A 189 -18.80 7.90 -15.87
CA SER A 189 -20.05 7.30 -16.33
C SER A 189 -20.19 5.85 -15.93
N THR A 190 -19.13 5.05 -16.09
CA THR A 190 -19.17 3.61 -15.77
C THR A 190 -19.10 3.33 -14.27
N ALA A 191 -18.72 4.33 -13.44
CA ALA A 191 -18.73 4.18 -11.99
C ALA A 191 -20.13 3.98 -11.40
N PHE A 192 -21.18 4.44 -12.12
CA PHE A 192 -22.55 4.46 -11.62
C PHE A 192 -23.54 3.67 -12.50
N THR A 193 -23.07 3.05 -13.58
CA THR A 193 -23.93 2.31 -14.49
C THR A 193 -24.20 0.88 -14.02
N PRO A 194 -25.45 0.40 -14.09
CA PRO A 194 -25.80 -0.98 -13.70
C PRO A 194 -25.14 -2.05 -14.58
N ASP A 195 -24.85 -1.72 -15.83
CA ASP A 195 -24.33 -2.64 -16.87
C ASP A 195 -22.79 -2.69 -16.90
N ALA A 196 -22.12 -2.06 -15.94
CA ALA A 196 -20.66 -2.09 -15.89
C ALA A 196 -20.17 -3.52 -15.65
N TYR A 197 -19.26 -3.99 -16.49
CA TYR A 197 -18.52 -5.26 -16.45
C TYR A 197 -18.91 -6.26 -15.34
N VAL A 198 -18.25 -7.31 -15.07
CA VAL A 198 -18.70 -8.37 -14.15
C VAL A 198 -19.21 -7.82 -12.79
N GLY A 199 -20.54 -7.77 -12.62
CA GLY A 199 -21.20 -7.40 -11.35
C GLY A 199 -21.84 -6.00 -11.28
N GLY A 200 -21.88 -5.21 -12.37
CA GLY A 200 -22.52 -3.88 -12.38
C GLY A 200 -21.89 -2.87 -11.44
N LEU A 201 -22.68 -1.89 -11.01
CA LEU A 201 -22.27 -0.85 -10.04
C LEU A 201 -21.61 -1.45 -8.79
N ILE A 202 -22.21 -2.48 -8.22
CA ILE A 202 -21.71 -3.12 -6.99
C ILE A 202 -20.36 -3.80 -7.27
N GLY A 203 -20.19 -4.45 -8.42
CA GLY A 203 -18.94 -5.09 -8.81
C GLY A 203 -17.80 -4.08 -8.98
N ALA A 204 -18.03 -2.99 -9.72
CA ALA A 204 -17.06 -1.91 -9.90
C ALA A 204 -16.67 -1.27 -8.55
N MET A 205 -17.66 -0.99 -7.69
CA MET A 205 -17.45 -0.45 -6.36
C MET A 205 -16.66 -1.40 -5.46
N LEU A 206 -17.03 -2.68 -5.39
CA LEU A 206 -16.33 -3.65 -4.54
C LEU A 206 -14.88 -3.86 -4.99
N VAL A 207 -14.65 -4.00 -6.30
CA VAL A 207 -13.30 -4.13 -6.85
C VAL A 207 -12.49 -2.86 -6.59
N GLY A 208 -13.08 -1.69 -6.80
CA GLY A 208 -12.44 -0.39 -6.53
C GLY A 208 -12.07 -0.24 -5.05
N ILE A 209 -12.98 -0.55 -4.13
CA ILE A 209 -12.72 -0.51 -2.68
C ILE A 209 -11.64 -1.52 -2.29
N GLN A 210 -11.72 -2.75 -2.78
CA GLN A 210 -10.75 -3.78 -2.46
C GLN A 210 -9.33 -3.41 -2.93
N ARG A 211 -9.21 -2.89 -4.15
CA ARG A 211 -7.92 -2.50 -4.72
C ARG A 211 -7.41 -1.19 -4.16
N GLY A 212 -8.29 -0.23 -3.89
CA GLY A 212 -7.94 1.01 -3.22
C GLY A 212 -7.44 0.77 -1.79
N SER A 213 -8.08 -0.10 -1.01
CA SER A 213 -7.59 -0.49 0.32
C SER A 213 -6.21 -1.12 0.27
N PHE A 214 -5.93 -1.91 -0.76
CA PHE A 214 -4.63 -2.52 -0.98
C PHE A 214 -3.58 -1.49 -1.43
N SER A 215 -3.98 -0.48 -2.21
CA SER A 215 -3.11 0.58 -2.71
C SER A 215 -2.67 1.52 -1.59
N ASN A 216 -3.62 2.12 -0.87
CA ASN A 216 -3.34 3.17 0.12
C ASN A 216 -3.01 2.66 1.53
N GLU A 217 -3.23 1.38 1.79
CA GLU A 217 -2.97 0.71 3.07
C GLU A 217 -3.60 1.42 4.30
N ALA A 218 -4.62 2.26 4.10
CA ALA A 218 -5.30 2.92 5.21
C ALA A 218 -6.10 1.91 6.04
N GLY A 219 -5.81 1.86 7.35
CA GLY A 219 -6.43 0.91 8.27
C GLY A 219 -5.74 -0.46 8.36
N ILE A 220 -4.74 -0.75 7.53
CA ILE A 220 -3.96 -2.01 7.60
C ILE A 220 -2.98 -2.00 8.77
N GLY A 221 -2.55 -0.81 9.24
CA GLY A 221 -1.69 -0.68 10.41
C GLY A 221 -0.19 -0.74 10.11
N THR A 222 0.22 -0.88 8.86
CA THR A 222 1.63 -0.87 8.43
C THR A 222 2.29 0.49 8.65
N ALA A 223 1.60 1.57 8.26
CA ALA A 223 2.08 2.92 8.43
C ALA A 223 2.33 3.32 9.90
N PRO A 224 1.42 3.09 10.87
CA PRO A 224 1.70 3.39 12.27
C PRO A 224 2.84 2.56 12.87
N MET A 225 3.13 1.37 12.34
CA MET A 225 4.32 0.59 12.74
C MET A 225 5.61 1.27 12.26
N ALA A 226 5.65 1.72 11.01
CA ALA A 226 6.80 2.43 10.45
C ALA A 226 7.01 3.80 11.13
N LEU A 227 5.93 4.56 11.33
CA LEU A 227 5.95 5.86 11.99
C LEU A 227 6.20 5.78 13.50
N GLY A 228 5.98 4.62 14.12
CA GLY A 228 6.42 4.38 15.48
C GLY A 228 7.90 4.72 15.67
N ALA A 229 8.73 4.45 14.65
CA ALA A 229 10.16 4.79 14.66
C ALA A 229 10.47 6.26 14.29
N SER A 230 9.47 7.09 14.00
CA SER A 230 9.63 8.53 13.72
C SER A 230 10.29 9.26 14.90
N LYS A 231 11.12 10.25 14.57
CA LYS A 231 11.74 11.15 15.57
C LYS A 231 10.77 12.18 16.13
N SER A 232 9.62 12.39 15.50
CA SER A 232 8.61 13.35 15.94
C SER A 232 8.03 12.96 17.31
N LYS A 233 7.81 13.97 18.14
CA LYS A 233 7.16 13.82 19.44
C LYS A 233 5.71 14.28 19.42
N GLU A 234 5.22 14.76 18.27
CA GLU A 234 3.89 15.34 18.09
C GLU A 234 2.97 14.37 17.33
N PRO A 235 2.10 13.60 18.01
CA PRO A 235 1.26 12.59 17.36
C PRO A 235 0.33 13.16 16.29
N ILE A 236 -0.29 14.31 16.57
CA ILE A 236 -1.24 14.96 15.65
C ILE A 236 -0.54 15.42 14.37
N ARG A 237 0.66 15.99 14.48
CA ARG A 237 1.45 16.42 13.33
C ARG A 237 1.83 15.25 12.41
N GLU A 238 2.23 14.13 12.98
CA GLU A 238 2.51 12.92 12.22
C GLU A 238 1.24 12.37 11.54
N GLY A 239 0.10 12.41 12.22
CA GLY A 239 -1.18 12.07 11.63
C GLY A 239 -1.54 12.96 10.45
N LEU A 240 -1.41 14.29 10.59
CA LEU A 240 -1.68 15.26 9.52
C LEU A 240 -0.77 15.08 8.30
N VAL A 241 0.51 14.82 8.50
CA VAL A 241 1.44 14.55 7.41
C VAL A 241 1.10 13.23 6.72
N SER A 242 0.75 12.22 7.50
CA SER A 242 0.47 10.87 6.98
C SER A 242 -0.86 10.78 6.24
N MET A 243 -1.86 11.61 6.61
CA MET A 243 -3.17 11.61 5.93
C MET A 243 -3.12 12.03 4.47
N ILE A 244 -2.07 12.74 4.05
CA ILE A 244 -1.90 13.14 2.65
C ILE A 244 -1.48 11.96 1.77
N SER A 245 -0.86 10.94 2.39
CA SER A 245 -0.35 9.76 1.67
C SER A 245 -1.42 9.07 0.80
N PRO A 246 -2.62 8.70 1.30
CA PRO A 246 -3.65 8.08 0.47
C PRO A 246 -4.10 8.92 -0.73
N ALA A 247 -4.12 10.24 -0.60
CA ALA A 247 -4.53 11.13 -1.70
C ALA A 247 -3.46 11.24 -2.80
N ILE A 248 -2.17 11.11 -2.43
CA ILE A 248 -1.06 11.13 -3.41
C ILE A 248 -0.90 9.76 -4.06
N ASP A 249 -1.22 8.72 -3.33
CA ASP A 249 -0.90 7.33 -3.59
C ASP A 249 -1.97 6.65 -4.47
N THR A 250 -3.23 7.11 -4.37
CA THR A 250 -4.37 6.58 -5.11
C THR A 250 -4.78 7.47 -6.26
#